data_8c76b9d0f843aeaa1d4800b15504ef64
#
_entry.id   8c76b9d0f843aeaa1d4800b15504ef64
#
_cell.length_a   1.000
_cell.length_b   1.000
_cell.length_c   1.000
_cell.angle_alpha   90.00
_cell.angle_beta   90.00
_cell.angle_gamma   90.00
#
_symmetry.space_group_name_H-M   'P 1'
#
loop_
_entity.id
_entity.type
_entity.pdbx_description
1 polymer ?
#
loop_
_entity_poly.entity_id
_entity_poly.type
_entity_poly.pdbx_seq_one_letter_code
_entity_poly.pdbx_strand_id
1 'polypeptide(L)'
;ALPLQIINFNFETVQVTWNATEYSGANWTFFYKLRDNEDYRECSNYTLRQGSTTGCILAVEKDELLYFSIRHGTDSLLDKTQWISSYLKPRSPRGLTFQWRQGAVTVTCSDLRYRGLLYEIQHKTTFDAEWQSNEAKTCNVTLSDLDAEKCYFFRARVKTLESSYGPDTYPSDWSQVMHQQQGKLRDSCQDKRLSPNFLLITGMIVFLTVSLLFLSLWKLQ
;
A
#
# COMPACT_ATOMS: atom_id res chain seq x y z
N ALA A 1 -26.53 3.00 -11.59
CA ALA A 1 -25.60 4.11 -11.39
C ALA A 1 -24.22 3.65 -11.83
N LEU A 2 -23.47 4.50 -12.56
CA LEU A 2 -22.12 4.20 -13.01
C LEU A 2 -21.20 3.97 -11.80
N PRO A 3 -20.56 2.78 -11.65
CA PRO A 3 -19.58 2.56 -10.60
C PRO A 3 -18.40 3.53 -10.79
N LEU A 4 -18.16 4.35 -9.77
CA LEU A 4 -17.16 5.41 -9.78
C LEU A 4 -16.21 5.23 -8.60
N GLN A 5 -14.91 5.36 -8.85
CA GLN A 5 -13.88 5.43 -7.82
C GLN A 5 -13.10 6.73 -7.98
N ILE A 6 -12.89 7.44 -6.87
CA ILE A 6 -12.05 8.64 -6.80
C ILE A 6 -10.94 8.36 -5.80
N ILE A 7 -9.69 8.66 -6.15
CA ILE A 7 -8.55 8.61 -5.24
C ILE A 7 -7.74 9.89 -5.40
N ASN A 8 -7.54 10.60 -4.31
CA ASN A 8 -6.66 11.75 -4.23
C ASN A 8 -5.31 11.30 -3.66
N PHE A 9 -4.31 11.20 -4.49
CA PHE A 9 -2.96 10.83 -4.10
C PHE A 9 -2.24 12.05 -3.52
N ASN A 10 -2.25 12.18 -2.19
CA ASN A 10 -1.44 13.13 -1.42
C ASN A 10 -1.61 14.61 -1.81
N PHE A 11 -2.77 15.01 -2.31
CA PHE A 11 -3.02 16.36 -2.88
C PHE A 11 -2.09 16.74 -4.03
N GLU A 12 -1.61 15.77 -4.77
CA GLU A 12 -0.76 15.96 -5.95
C GLU A 12 -1.48 15.53 -7.23
N THR A 13 -2.27 14.46 -7.12
CA THR A 13 -2.96 13.87 -8.27
C THR A 13 -4.30 13.31 -7.82
N VAL A 14 -5.35 13.60 -8.56
CA VAL A 14 -6.65 12.95 -8.40
C VAL A 14 -6.90 12.03 -9.57
N GLN A 15 -7.18 10.78 -9.27
CA GLN A 15 -7.60 9.80 -10.26
C GLN A 15 -9.09 9.51 -10.08
N VAL A 16 -9.84 9.73 -11.15
CA VAL A 16 -11.24 9.35 -11.25
C VAL A 16 -11.34 8.19 -12.22
N THR A 17 -11.90 7.06 -11.79
CA THR A 17 -12.11 5.89 -12.66
C THR A 17 -13.56 5.47 -12.66
N TRP A 18 -14.04 4.99 -13.79
CA TRP A 18 -15.40 4.48 -13.96
C TRP A 18 -15.41 3.13 -14.68
N ASN A 19 -16.40 2.32 -14.36
CA ASN A 19 -16.60 1.05 -15.02
C ASN A 19 -17.66 1.18 -16.11
N ALA A 20 -17.23 1.16 -17.35
CA ALA A 20 -18.09 1.31 -18.53
C ALA A 20 -18.50 -0.03 -19.16
N THR A 21 -18.38 -1.15 -18.43
CA THR A 21 -18.65 -2.51 -19.00
C THR A 21 -20.08 -2.69 -19.50
N GLU A 22 -21.04 -1.98 -18.92
CA GLU A 22 -22.45 -2.00 -19.35
C GLU A 22 -22.70 -1.20 -20.66
N TYR A 23 -21.71 -0.40 -21.09
CA TYR A 23 -21.80 0.51 -22.24
C TYR A 23 -20.63 0.29 -23.19
N SER A 24 -20.33 -0.98 -23.52
CA SER A 24 -19.21 -1.35 -24.37
C SER A 24 -19.29 -0.66 -25.74
N GLY A 25 -18.19 -0.01 -26.14
CA GLY A 25 -18.06 0.69 -27.42
C GLY A 25 -18.34 2.19 -27.40
N ALA A 26 -18.73 2.76 -26.25
CA ALA A 26 -18.91 4.20 -26.10
C ALA A 26 -17.62 4.87 -25.57
N ASN A 27 -17.15 5.89 -26.28
CA ASN A 27 -16.10 6.76 -25.77
C ASN A 27 -16.72 7.81 -24.86
N TRP A 28 -16.43 7.70 -23.57
CA TRP A 28 -16.86 8.65 -22.56
C TRP A 28 -15.89 9.82 -22.49
N THR A 29 -16.42 11.03 -22.40
CA THR A 29 -15.64 12.25 -22.17
C THR A 29 -15.83 12.70 -20.72
N PHE A 30 -14.74 13.14 -20.09
CA PHE A 30 -14.71 13.64 -18.74
C PHE A 30 -14.38 15.12 -18.76
N PHE A 31 -15.34 15.93 -18.27
CA PHE A 31 -15.18 17.36 -18.10
C PHE A 31 -15.08 17.70 -16.62
N TYR A 32 -14.21 18.63 -16.28
CA TYR A 32 -14.01 19.04 -14.90
C TYR A 32 -13.64 20.50 -14.74
N LYS A 33 -13.84 21.02 -13.53
CA LYS A 33 -13.26 22.26 -13.02
C LYS A 33 -12.93 22.12 -11.54
N LEU A 34 -11.96 22.87 -11.05
CA LEU A 34 -11.51 22.83 -9.65
C LEU A 34 -12.02 24.05 -8.84
N ARG A 35 -12.52 25.06 -9.50
CA ARG A 35 -13.08 26.28 -8.86
C ARG A 35 -14.39 26.65 -9.50
N ASP A 36 -15.26 27.22 -8.71
CA ASP A 36 -16.62 27.57 -9.17
C ASP A 36 -16.61 28.59 -10.31
N ASN A 37 -15.66 29.52 -10.30
CA ASN A 37 -15.51 30.58 -11.30
C ASN A 37 -14.69 30.17 -12.54
N GLU A 38 -14.31 28.90 -12.67
CA GLU A 38 -13.62 28.36 -13.86
C GLU A 38 -14.63 27.73 -14.83
N ASP A 39 -14.27 27.74 -16.11
CA ASP A 39 -14.99 26.96 -17.12
C ASP A 39 -14.64 25.48 -17.03
N TYR A 40 -15.58 24.63 -17.43
CA TYR A 40 -15.31 23.20 -17.57
C TYR A 40 -14.30 22.97 -18.70
N ARG A 41 -13.30 22.14 -18.42
CA ARG A 41 -12.31 21.67 -19.38
C ARG A 41 -12.36 20.17 -19.51
N GLU A 42 -12.08 19.66 -20.69
CA GLU A 42 -12.01 18.24 -20.94
C GLU A 42 -10.73 17.64 -20.32
N CYS A 43 -10.80 16.39 -19.91
CA CYS A 43 -9.65 15.64 -19.44
C CYS A 43 -8.57 15.55 -20.53
N SER A 44 -7.34 15.89 -20.16
CA SER A 44 -6.17 15.76 -21.06
C SER A 44 -5.37 14.48 -20.83
N ASN A 45 -5.58 13.79 -19.70
CA ASN A 45 -4.83 12.59 -19.32
C ASN A 45 -5.79 11.45 -18.97
N TYR A 46 -6.33 10.81 -20.01
CA TYR A 46 -7.24 9.68 -19.88
C TYR A 46 -6.52 8.38 -19.57
N THR A 47 -7.14 7.55 -18.72
CA THR A 47 -6.80 6.13 -18.61
C THR A 47 -7.65 5.33 -19.59
N LEU A 48 -7.01 4.41 -20.32
CA LEU A 48 -7.66 3.59 -21.34
C LEU A 48 -7.62 2.11 -20.93
N ARG A 49 -8.70 1.42 -21.21
CA ARG A 49 -8.76 -0.05 -21.12
C ARG A 49 -9.41 -0.59 -22.39
N GLN A 50 -8.69 -1.44 -23.12
CA GLN A 50 -9.16 -2.03 -24.39
C GLN A 50 -9.63 -0.96 -25.40
N GLY A 51 -8.94 0.18 -25.45
CA GLY A 51 -9.26 1.29 -26.35
C GLY A 51 -10.38 2.23 -25.90
N SER A 52 -11.06 1.93 -24.79
CA SER A 52 -12.12 2.79 -24.22
C SER A 52 -11.60 3.63 -23.06
N THR A 53 -12.12 4.84 -22.89
CA THR A 53 -11.81 5.72 -21.75
C THR A 53 -12.45 5.16 -20.48
N THR A 54 -11.63 4.93 -19.45
CA THR A 54 -12.07 4.36 -18.17
C THR A 54 -11.70 5.23 -16.97
N GLY A 55 -11.07 6.36 -17.19
CA GLY A 55 -10.70 7.27 -16.12
C GLY A 55 -9.97 8.50 -16.61
N CYS A 56 -9.77 9.43 -15.68
CA CYS A 56 -9.04 10.68 -15.88
C CYS A 56 -8.09 10.92 -14.72
N ILE A 57 -6.89 11.40 -15.02
CA ILE A 57 -5.88 11.78 -14.03
C ILE A 57 -5.72 13.30 -14.07
N LEU A 58 -5.94 13.95 -12.93
CA LEU A 58 -5.89 15.39 -12.74
C LEU A 58 -4.70 15.76 -11.86
N ALA A 59 -3.94 16.77 -12.22
CA ALA A 59 -2.96 17.39 -11.34
C ALA A 59 -3.66 18.38 -10.42
N VAL A 60 -3.33 18.34 -9.12
CA VAL A 60 -3.82 19.25 -8.09
C VAL A 60 -2.66 19.68 -7.19
N GLU A 61 -2.80 20.78 -6.46
CA GLU A 61 -1.73 21.30 -5.60
C GLU A 61 -2.16 21.40 -4.13
N LYS A 62 -3.46 21.36 -3.89
CA LYS A 62 -4.07 21.51 -2.55
C LYS A 62 -5.47 20.89 -2.53
N ASP A 63 -6.13 20.97 -1.38
CA ASP A 63 -7.53 20.59 -1.27
C ASP A 63 -8.41 21.55 -2.05
N GLU A 64 -9.21 21.01 -2.97
CA GLU A 64 -10.10 21.76 -3.86
C GLU A 64 -11.43 21.03 -4.05
N LEU A 65 -12.45 21.78 -4.41
CA LEU A 65 -13.77 21.24 -4.74
C LEU A 65 -13.78 20.84 -6.22
N LEU A 66 -13.83 19.54 -6.49
CA LEU A 66 -13.88 18.99 -7.84
C LEU A 66 -15.32 18.94 -8.34
N TYR A 67 -15.61 19.72 -9.37
CA TYR A 67 -16.83 19.63 -10.18
C TYR A 67 -16.50 18.81 -11.42
N PHE A 68 -17.28 17.77 -11.69
CA PHE A 68 -17.04 16.98 -12.90
C PHE A 68 -18.30 16.40 -13.50
N SER A 69 -18.23 16.15 -14.81
CA SER A 69 -19.29 15.58 -15.63
C SER A 69 -18.70 14.48 -16.52
N ILE A 70 -19.34 13.32 -16.54
CA ILE A 70 -19.03 12.23 -17.47
C ILE A 70 -20.14 12.20 -18.53
N ARG A 71 -19.76 12.31 -19.80
CA ARG A 71 -20.69 12.49 -20.92
C ARG A 71 -20.42 11.52 -22.05
N HIS A 72 -21.48 11.21 -22.78
CA HIS A 72 -21.42 10.54 -24.06
C HIS A 72 -22.14 11.42 -25.12
N GLY A 73 -21.37 12.06 -25.99
CA GLY A 73 -21.89 13.10 -26.88
C GLY A 73 -22.45 14.29 -26.08
N THR A 74 -23.73 14.60 -26.28
CA THR A 74 -24.45 15.65 -25.57
C THR A 74 -25.06 15.22 -24.25
N ASP A 75 -25.16 13.90 -24.02
CA ASP A 75 -25.85 13.33 -22.86
C ASP A 75 -24.93 13.26 -21.66
N SER A 76 -25.31 13.88 -20.53
CA SER A 76 -24.64 13.72 -19.26
C SER A 76 -25.08 12.41 -18.60
N LEU A 77 -24.10 11.56 -18.31
CA LEU A 77 -24.33 10.31 -17.57
C LEU A 77 -24.24 10.53 -16.07
N LEU A 78 -23.35 11.41 -15.65
CA LEU A 78 -23.09 11.70 -14.26
C LEU A 78 -22.54 13.12 -14.09
N ASP A 79 -23.17 13.91 -13.21
CA ASP A 79 -22.65 15.19 -12.73
C ASP A 79 -22.43 15.10 -11.23
N LYS A 80 -21.25 15.46 -10.75
CA LYS A 80 -20.89 15.41 -9.33
C LYS A 80 -20.04 16.59 -8.91
N THR A 81 -20.16 16.92 -7.63
CA THR A 81 -19.32 17.92 -6.95
C THR A 81 -18.84 17.31 -5.64
N GLN A 82 -17.52 17.25 -5.43
CA GLN A 82 -16.93 16.59 -4.27
C GLN A 82 -15.63 17.28 -3.83
N TRP A 83 -15.42 17.40 -2.52
CA TRP A 83 -14.11 17.73 -1.98
C TRP A 83 -13.13 16.58 -2.25
N ILE A 84 -11.98 16.89 -2.84
CA ILE A 84 -10.97 15.86 -3.14
C ILE A 84 -10.34 15.29 -1.88
N SER A 85 -10.35 16.02 -0.76
CA SER A 85 -9.89 15.54 0.54
C SER A 85 -10.69 14.35 1.06
N SER A 86 -11.98 14.23 0.70
CA SER A 86 -12.82 13.10 1.09
C SER A 86 -12.31 11.74 0.54
N TYR A 87 -11.47 11.77 -0.48
CA TYR A 87 -10.89 10.58 -1.13
C TYR A 87 -9.38 10.51 -0.98
N LEU A 88 -8.85 11.13 0.07
CA LEU A 88 -7.42 11.23 0.30
C LEU A 88 -6.78 9.86 0.54
N LYS A 89 -5.72 9.57 -0.21
CA LYS A 89 -4.75 8.51 0.02
C LYS A 89 -3.41 9.17 0.32
N PRO A 90 -2.97 9.21 1.58
CA PRO A 90 -1.69 9.80 1.96
C PRO A 90 -0.52 9.08 1.30
N ARG A 91 0.61 9.76 1.17
CA ARG A 91 1.87 9.13 0.79
C ARG A 91 2.37 8.21 1.90
N SER A 92 3.02 7.11 1.53
CA SER A 92 3.72 6.25 2.49
C SER A 92 4.78 7.02 3.28
N PRO A 93 4.96 6.70 4.57
CA PRO A 93 6.02 7.28 5.39
C PRO A 93 7.40 7.05 4.77
N ARG A 94 8.25 8.07 4.83
CA ARG A 94 9.63 8.02 4.33
C ARG A 94 10.62 8.30 5.45
N GLY A 95 11.85 7.83 5.29
CA GLY A 95 12.93 8.11 6.22
C GLY A 95 12.68 7.53 7.62
N LEU A 96 12.20 6.28 7.70
CA LEU A 96 12.08 5.61 8.98
C LEU A 96 13.45 5.50 9.65
N THR A 97 13.54 5.96 10.88
CA THR A 97 14.72 5.83 11.74
C THR A 97 14.36 5.15 13.04
N PHE A 98 15.34 4.49 13.66
CA PHE A 98 15.15 3.63 14.82
C PHE A 98 16.17 3.98 15.88
N GLN A 99 15.72 4.28 17.10
CA GLN A 99 16.57 4.54 18.26
C GLN A 99 16.25 3.54 19.36
N TRP A 100 17.19 2.65 19.64
CA TRP A 100 17.10 1.67 20.70
C TRP A 100 17.54 2.22 22.06
N ARG A 101 16.73 1.95 23.09
CA ARG A 101 17.07 2.25 24.50
C ARG A 101 16.46 1.20 25.41
N GLN A 102 17.30 0.43 26.13
CA GLN A 102 16.89 -0.48 27.22
C GLN A 102 15.63 -1.32 26.93
N GLY A 103 15.62 -2.06 25.82
CA GLY A 103 14.48 -2.91 25.46
C GLY A 103 13.29 -2.18 24.83
N ALA A 104 13.47 -0.92 24.47
CA ALA A 104 12.50 -0.15 23.71
C ALA A 104 13.13 0.39 22.43
N VAL A 105 12.32 0.57 21.39
CA VAL A 105 12.70 1.23 20.14
C VAL A 105 11.77 2.41 19.88
N THR A 106 12.34 3.57 19.65
CA THR A 106 11.61 4.73 19.14
C THR A 106 11.72 4.75 17.61
N VAL A 107 10.59 4.66 16.95
CA VAL A 107 10.49 4.75 15.49
C VAL A 107 10.04 6.14 15.11
N THR A 108 10.80 6.81 14.26
CA THR A 108 10.44 8.14 13.73
C THR A 108 10.47 8.12 12.19
N CYS A 109 9.73 9.03 11.58
CA CYS A 109 9.77 9.26 10.14
C CYS A 109 9.43 10.74 9.83
N SER A 110 9.51 11.11 8.56
CA SER A 110 9.11 12.45 8.14
C SER A 110 7.60 12.61 8.20
N ASP A 111 7.12 13.60 8.93
CA ASP A 111 5.70 13.96 8.98
C ASP A 111 5.23 14.56 7.64
N LEU A 112 3.97 14.27 7.31
CA LEU A 112 3.29 14.93 6.20
C LEU A 112 2.88 16.36 6.58
N ARG A 113 2.76 17.24 5.58
CA ARG A 113 2.49 18.67 5.81
C ARG A 113 1.07 19.00 6.25
N TYR A 114 0.14 18.04 6.15
CA TYR A 114 -1.27 18.24 6.52
C TYR A 114 -1.63 17.45 7.79
N ARG A 115 -2.68 17.89 8.49
CA ARG A 115 -3.10 17.36 9.79
C ARG A 115 -4.19 16.31 9.65
N GLY A 116 -4.65 15.77 10.77
CA GLY A 116 -5.73 14.78 10.78
C GLY A 116 -5.28 13.39 10.34
N LEU A 117 -4.05 13.03 10.68
CA LEU A 117 -3.42 11.75 10.32
C LEU A 117 -3.17 10.88 11.54
N LEU A 118 -3.12 9.57 11.30
CA LEU A 118 -2.63 8.54 12.20
C LEU A 118 -1.51 7.77 11.49
N TYR A 119 -0.38 7.66 12.18
CA TYR A 119 0.75 6.82 11.76
C TYR A 119 0.61 5.46 12.42
N GLU A 120 0.49 4.42 11.62
CA GLU A 120 0.46 3.04 12.06
C GLU A 120 1.82 2.41 11.85
N ILE A 121 2.48 2.05 12.96
CA ILE A 121 3.75 1.34 12.97
C ILE A 121 3.46 -0.11 13.32
N GLN A 122 3.88 -1.02 12.44
CA GLN A 122 3.79 -2.45 12.70
C GLN A 122 5.17 -3.06 12.86
N HIS A 123 5.26 -4.01 13.79
CA HIS A 123 6.47 -4.78 14.02
C HIS A 123 6.15 -6.25 14.27
N LYS A 124 7.12 -7.11 13.99
CA LYS A 124 7.11 -8.53 14.34
C LYS A 124 8.53 -9.09 14.32
N THR A 125 8.72 -10.22 14.97
CA THR A 125 9.95 -11.03 14.85
C THR A 125 9.80 -12.09 13.77
N THR A 126 10.86 -12.87 13.51
CA THR A 126 10.84 -14.07 12.65
C THR A 126 9.94 -15.18 13.21
N PHE A 127 9.64 -15.14 14.51
CA PHE A 127 8.84 -16.16 15.21
C PHE A 127 7.37 -15.82 15.26
N ASP A 128 7.00 -14.55 15.01
CA ASP A 128 5.61 -14.10 15.07
C ASP A 128 4.90 -14.38 13.74
N ALA A 129 3.72 -14.98 13.82
CA ALA A 129 2.86 -15.18 12.65
C ALA A 129 2.24 -13.84 12.19
N GLU A 130 1.83 -13.00 13.15
CA GLU A 130 1.07 -11.78 12.92
C GLU A 130 1.88 -10.52 13.22
N TRP A 131 1.51 -9.42 12.57
CA TRP A 131 2.04 -8.10 12.83
C TRP A 131 1.36 -7.47 14.06
N GLN A 132 2.16 -6.95 14.99
CA GLN A 132 1.69 -6.12 16.09
C GLN A 132 1.63 -4.67 15.63
N SER A 133 0.55 -3.95 15.96
CA SER A 133 0.28 -2.60 15.44
C SER A 133 0.18 -1.58 16.57
N ASN A 134 0.80 -0.42 16.36
CA ASN A 134 0.72 0.75 17.23
C ASN A 134 0.41 1.98 16.40
N GLU A 135 -0.48 2.85 16.89
CA GLU A 135 -0.92 4.04 16.19
C GLU A 135 -0.62 5.31 17.01
N ALA A 136 -0.22 6.37 16.33
CA ALA A 136 0.02 7.68 16.94
C ALA A 136 -0.32 8.81 15.94
N LYS A 137 -0.59 10.01 16.48
CA LYS A 137 -0.88 11.21 15.67
C LYS A 137 0.34 11.84 15.00
N THR A 138 1.54 11.46 15.44
CA THR A 138 2.83 11.89 14.88
C THR A 138 3.68 10.68 14.59
N CYS A 139 4.59 10.78 13.62
CA CYS A 139 5.54 9.70 13.35
C CYS A 139 6.67 9.68 14.38
N ASN A 140 6.32 9.50 15.65
CA ASN A 140 7.25 9.33 16.76
C ASN A 140 6.62 8.35 17.75
N VAL A 141 6.91 7.07 17.58
CA VAL A 141 6.28 5.98 18.33
C VAL A 141 7.34 5.20 19.07
N THR A 142 7.20 5.09 20.39
CA THR A 142 8.06 4.23 21.21
C THR A 142 7.36 2.91 21.49
N LEU A 143 8.01 1.83 21.11
CA LEU A 143 7.60 0.45 21.33
C LEU A 143 8.43 -0.09 22.48
N SER A 144 7.78 -0.49 23.56
CA SER A 144 8.42 -1.05 24.76
C SER A 144 8.40 -2.59 24.72
N ASP A 145 9.08 -3.18 25.69
CA ASP A 145 9.10 -4.63 25.95
C ASP A 145 9.63 -5.46 24.78
N LEU A 146 10.52 -4.88 24.00
CA LEU A 146 11.21 -5.56 22.91
C LEU A 146 12.45 -6.29 23.42
N ASP A 147 12.61 -7.52 22.98
CA ASP A 147 13.80 -8.34 23.27
C ASP A 147 14.98 -7.86 22.41
N ALA A 148 16.02 -7.35 23.05
CA ALA A 148 17.20 -6.84 22.37
C ALA A 148 17.99 -7.93 21.61
N GLU A 149 17.77 -9.21 21.91
CA GLU A 149 18.43 -10.34 21.26
C GLU A 149 17.70 -10.82 20.00
N LYS A 150 16.50 -10.28 19.71
CA LYS A 150 15.70 -10.66 18.55
C LYS A 150 15.85 -9.69 17.37
N CYS A 151 15.66 -10.23 16.18
CA CYS A 151 15.52 -9.44 14.98
C CYS A 151 14.06 -9.05 14.77
N TYR A 152 13.82 -7.77 14.57
CA TYR A 152 12.51 -7.21 14.31
C TYR A 152 12.39 -6.70 12.88
N PHE A 153 11.23 -6.93 12.30
CA PHE A 153 10.78 -6.34 11.06
C PHE A 153 9.82 -5.22 11.38
N PHE A 154 9.98 -4.08 10.74
CA PHE A 154 9.14 -2.91 10.91
C PHE A 154 8.60 -2.46 9.57
N ARG A 155 7.35 -2.00 9.56
CA ARG A 155 6.74 -1.26 8.46
C ARG A 155 5.81 -0.21 9.00
N ALA A 156 5.56 0.83 8.20
CA ALA A 156 4.70 1.93 8.59
C ALA A 156 3.75 2.32 7.46
N ARG A 157 2.58 2.82 7.80
CA ARG A 157 1.66 3.49 6.88
C ARG A 157 0.97 4.66 7.58
N VAL A 158 0.31 5.49 6.78
CA VAL A 158 -0.48 6.63 7.26
C VAL A 158 -1.95 6.35 6.97
N LYS A 159 -2.80 6.64 7.94
CA LYS A 159 -4.25 6.66 7.83
C LYS A 159 -4.75 8.08 8.07
N THR A 160 -5.90 8.41 7.56
CA THR A 160 -6.61 9.66 7.87
C THR A 160 -7.55 9.46 9.06
N LEU A 161 -7.78 10.51 9.81
CA LEU A 161 -8.85 10.55 10.80
C LEU A 161 -10.19 10.78 10.08
N GLU A 162 -11.16 9.91 10.31
CA GLU A 162 -12.51 10.03 9.74
C GLU A 162 -13.18 11.35 10.12
N SER A 163 -12.94 11.84 11.35
CA SER A 163 -13.42 13.15 11.80
C SER A 163 -12.88 14.34 11.02
N SER A 164 -11.77 14.16 10.29
CA SER A 164 -11.13 15.22 9.51
C SER A 164 -11.43 15.14 8.02
N TYR A 165 -11.58 13.94 7.48
CA TYR A 165 -11.63 13.69 6.04
C TYR A 165 -12.84 12.86 5.58
N GLY A 166 -13.63 12.33 6.53
CA GLY A 166 -14.76 11.44 6.23
C GLY A 166 -14.31 9.97 6.02
N PRO A 167 -15.28 9.09 5.72
CA PRO A 167 -15.06 7.64 5.69
C PRO A 167 -14.47 7.12 4.36
N ASP A 168 -14.51 7.91 3.29
CA ASP A 168 -14.18 7.45 1.92
C ASP A 168 -12.69 7.56 1.59
N THR A 169 -11.84 7.84 2.58
CA THR A 169 -10.40 7.94 2.43
C THR A 169 -9.72 6.57 2.37
N TYR A 170 -8.48 6.56 1.91
CA TYR A 170 -7.67 5.35 1.78
C TYR A 170 -6.44 5.43 2.69
N PRO A 171 -6.03 4.34 3.33
CA PRO A 171 -4.71 4.29 3.95
C PRO A 171 -3.62 4.41 2.88
N SER A 172 -2.47 4.96 3.25
CA SER A 172 -1.29 4.90 2.38
C SER A 172 -0.86 3.45 2.13
N ASP A 173 -0.05 3.26 1.11
CA ASP A 173 0.68 2.00 0.98
C ASP A 173 1.65 1.85 2.16
N TRP A 174 2.02 0.61 2.49
CA TRP A 174 3.03 0.34 3.48
C TRP A 174 4.40 0.85 3.00
N SER A 175 5.22 1.31 3.94
CA SER A 175 6.64 1.51 3.69
C SER A 175 7.32 0.18 3.35
N GLN A 176 8.55 0.26 2.86
CA GLN A 176 9.40 -0.93 2.80
C GLN A 176 9.57 -1.52 4.20
N VAL A 177 9.66 -2.85 4.26
CA VAL A 177 9.97 -3.56 5.51
C VAL A 177 11.44 -3.31 5.86
N MET A 178 11.66 -2.77 7.05
CA MET A 178 12.98 -2.48 7.61
C MET A 178 13.33 -3.53 8.66
N HIS A 179 14.56 -4.02 8.62
CA HIS A 179 15.07 -4.97 9.62
C HIS A 179 15.88 -4.21 10.65
N GLN A 180 15.62 -4.44 11.92
CA GLN A 180 16.33 -3.80 13.03
C GLN A 180 16.59 -4.79 14.15
N GLN A 181 17.77 -4.62 14.79
CA GLN A 181 18.15 -5.38 15.97
C GLN A 181 19.02 -4.53 16.88
N GLN A 182 19.03 -4.85 18.14
CA GLN A 182 19.94 -4.28 19.13
C GLN A 182 20.95 -5.36 19.55
N GLY A 183 22.25 -5.11 19.36
CA GLY A 183 23.32 -5.97 19.87
C GLY A 183 23.74 -7.14 18.95
N LYS A 184 24.56 -8.06 19.51
CA LYS A 184 25.04 -9.26 18.83
C LYS A 184 24.00 -10.37 18.96
N LEU A 185 23.49 -10.82 17.85
CA LEU A 185 22.39 -11.76 17.76
C LEU A 185 22.75 -13.21 18.09
N ARG A 186 21.79 -13.85 18.79
CA ARG A 186 21.56 -15.31 18.68
C ARG A 186 20.75 -15.66 17.44
N ASP A 187 19.92 -14.72 16.95
CA ASP A 187 19.06 -14.92 15.79
C ASP A 187 19.54 -14.07 14.61
N SER A 188 19.74 -14.69 13.45
CA SER A 188 20.10 -13.94 12.25
C SER A 188 18.84 -13.35 11.62
N CYS A 189 18.85 -12.06 11.27
CA CYS A 189 17.81 -11.45 10.43
C CYS A 189 17.73 -12.07 9.03
N GLN A 190 18.55 -13.07 8.75
CA GLN A 190 18.47 -13.81 7.51
C GLN A 190 17.22 -14.70 7.55
N ASP A 191 16.33 -14.46 6.62
CA ASP A 191 15.28 -15.39 6.26
C ASP A 191 15.91 -16.78 6.15
N LYS A 192 15.48 -17.72 7.00
CA LYS A 192 15.80 -19.15 6.83
C LYS A 192 15.02 -19.67 5.61
N ARG A 193 15.21 -19.05 4.45
CA ARG A 193 14.92 -19.76 3.21
C ARG A 193 15.86 -20.95 3.23
N LEU A 194 15.27 -22.14 3.37
CA LEU A 194 15.96 -23.39 3.15
C LEU A 194 16.86 -23.19 1.93
N SER A 195 18.17 -23.20 2.16
CA SER A 195 19.15 -23.04 1.07
C SER A 195 18.70 -23.98 -0.05
N PRO A 196 18.62 -23.53 -1.31
CA PRO A 196 18.30 -24.43 -2.43
C PRO A 196 19.22 -25.67 -2.42
N ASN A 197 20.41 -25.54 -1.88
CA ASN A 197 21.33 -26.66 -1.65
C ASN A 197 20.81 -27.68 -0.62
N PHE A 198 20.04 -27.26 0.40
CA PHE A 198 19.47 -28.20 1.37
C PHE A 198 18.39 -29.08 0.71
N LEU A 199 17.55 -28.50 -0.14
CA LEU A 199 16.54 -29.26 -0.90
C LEU A 199 17.20 -30.23 -1.92
N LEU A 200 18.31 -29.82 -2.54
CA LEU A 200 19.07 -30.67 -3.44
C LEU A 200 19.74 -31.81 -2.69
N ILE A 201 20.35 -31.54 -1.53
CA ILE A 201 21.04 -32.57 -0.71
C ILE A 201 20.01 -33.56 -0.18
N THR A 202 18.88 -33.12 0.37
CA THR A 202 17.84 -34.04 0.85
C THR A 202 17.22 -34.84 -0.28
N GLY A 203 16.98 -34.25 -1.44
CA GLY A 203 16.50 -34.94 -2.65
C GLY A 203 17.49 -36.01 -3.12
N MET A 204 18.80 -35.72 -3.14
CA MET A 204 19.84 -36.71 -3.49
C MET A 204 19.93 -37.86 -2.49
N ILE A 205 19.85 -37.59 -1.18
CA ILE A 205 19.87 -38.62 -0.15
C ILE A 205 18.68 -39.58 -0.30
N VAL A 206 17.46 -39.02 -0.50
CA VAL A 206 16.25 -39.84 -0.71
C VAL A 206 16.37 -40.68 -1.98
N PHE A 207 16.88 -40.09 -3.07
CA PHE A 207 17.08 -40.82 -4.32
C PHE A 207 18.07 -41.96 -4.19
N LEU A 208 19.21 -41.76 -3.51
CA LEU A 208 20.22 -42.79 -3.24
C LEU A 208 19.67 -43.93 -2.37
N THR A 209 18.89 -43.60 -1.31
CA THR A 209 18.32 -44.63 -0.43
C THR A 209 17.30 -45.51 -1.17
N VAL A 210 16.44 -44.89 -1.98
CA VAL A 210 15.46 -45.62 -2.79
C VAL A 210 16.17 -46.50 -3.83
N SER A 211 17.19 -45.98 -4.48
CA SER A 211 17.99 -46.76 -5.46
C SER A 211 18.68 -47.98 -4.84
N LEU A 212 19.23 -47.80 -3.64
CA LEU A 212 19.86 -48.91 -2.92
C LEU A 212 18.84 -49.99 -2.50
N LEU A 213 17.64 -49.58 -2.10
CA LEU A 213 16.55 -50.51 -1.78
C LEU A 213 16.14 -51.33 -3.01
N PHE A 214 15.98 -50.68 -4.16
CA PHE A 214 15.66 -51.39 -5.41
C PHE A 214 16.78 -52.40 -5.81
N LEU A 215 18.04 -52.02 -5.68
CA LEU A 215 19.14 -52.92 -5.99
C LEU A 215 19.22 -54.11 -5.02
N SER A 216 18.88 -53.90 -3.73
CA SER A 216 18.85 -54.98 -2.75
C SER A 216 17.71 -55.97 -3.01
N LEU A 217 16.55 -55.49 -3.42
CA LEU A 217 15.42 -56.34 -3.76
C LEU A 217 15.69 -57.15 -5.05
N TRP A 218 16.35 -56.52 -6.02
CA TRP A 218 16.70 -57.23 -7.26
C TRP A 218 17.74 -58.36 -7.10
N LYS A 219 18.59 -58.28 -6.07
CA LYS A 219 19.52 -59.34 -5.72
C LYS A 219 18.90 -60.53 -4.97
N LEU A 220 17.67 -60.34 -4.45
CA LEU A 220 16.93 -61.38 -3.69
C LEU A 220 15.94 -62.17 -4.55
N GLN A 221 15.76 -61.79 -5.84
CA GLN A 221 15.05 -62.55 -6.88
C GLN A 221 16.06 -63.33 -7.73
#